data_e99888fd6ae645ff148963984ceaf4fe
#
_entry.id   e99888fd6ae645ff148963984ceaf4fe
#
_cell.length_a   1.000
_cell.length_b   1.000
_cell.length_c   1.000
_cell.angle_alpha   90.00
_cell.angle_beta   90.00
_cell.angle_gamma   90.00
#
_symmetry.space_group_name_H-M   'P 1'
#
loop_
_entity.id
_entity.type
_entity.pdbx_description
1 polymer ?
#
loop_
_entity_poly.entity_id
_entity_poly.type
_entity_poly.pdbx_seq_one_letter_code
_entity_poly.pdbx_strand_id
1 'polypeptide(L)'
;MNLKERTMKLSDNTLNVLKNFAGINNSILVKEGNKLRTISVAKNILAEADIPEEFPRDVAIYDLNQFLNGLGLHSDPDLDFSPESYIAIKEGTRRVKYFYADPQVITAPPEKEINLPTEDVCFQLDSTALDKLLKAAAVYQLPDLSAIGEAGVVKLVVRDKRNDTSNEYAVVVGETDKNFVFNFKVENIKIIPGAYDAVSYTHLTLPTIYSV
;
A
#
# COMPACT_ATOMS: atom_id res chain seq x y z
N MET A 1 31.67 -2.59 11.61
CA MET A 1 30.38 -3.01 11.06
C MET A 1 30.56 -4.42 10.49
N ASN A 2 29.89 -5.39 11.09
CA ASN A 2 30.13 -6.82 10.88
C ASN A 2 29.52 -7.24 9.53
N LEU A 3 30.18 -8.14 8.78
CA LEU A 3 29.67 -8.67 7.49
C LEU A 3 28.28 -9.33 7.62
N LYS A 4 27.90 -9.81 8.80
CA LYS A 4 26.57 -10.35 9.10
C LYS A 4 25.44 -9.29 9.09
N GLU A 5 25.75 -8.02 9.29
CA GLU A 5 24.77 -6.92 9.35
C GLU A 5 24.36 -6.41 7.96
N ARG A 6 24.96 -6.91 6.87
CA ARG A 6 24.67 -6.49 5.48
C ARG A 6 23.95 -7.54 4.66
N THR A 7 23.64 -8.68 5.26
CA THR A 7 22.91 -9.77 4.59
C THR A 7 21.62 -10.03 5.35
N MET A 8 20.49 -10.07 4.64
CA MET A 8 19.17 -10.32 5.22
C MET A 8 18.34 -11.20 4.30
N LYS A 9 17.30 -11.81 4.86
CA LYS A 9 16.21 -12.45 4.13
C LYS A 9 14.96 -11.62 4.30
N LEU A 10 14.09 -11.64 3.30
CA LEU A 10 12.78 -11.00 3.39
C LEU A 10 11.73 -12.03 3.82
N SER A 11 10.93 -11.69 4.81
CA SER A 11 9.78 -12.48 5.21
C SER A 11 8.67 -12.41 4.15
N ASP A 12 7.75 -13.38 4.18
CA ASP A 12 6.56 -13.37 3.33
C ASP A 12 5.72 -12.11 3.54
N ASN A 13 5.67 -11.60 4.78
CA ASN A 13 4.98 -10.34 5.08
C ASN A 13 5.61 -9.17 4.32
N THR A 14 6.91 -9.00 4.38
CA THR A 14 7.63 -7.95 3.66
C THR A 14 7.50 -8.09 2.14
N LEU A 15 7.55 -9.33 1.63
CA LEU A 15 7.30 -9.59 0.21
C LEU A 15 5.88 -9.21 -0.21
N ASN A 16 4.87 -9.46 0.63
CA ASN A 16 3.48 -9.06 0.37
C ASN A 16 3.32 -7.54 0.37
N VAL A 17 3.96 -6.84 1.31
CA VAL A 17 3.98 -5.36 1.33
C VAL A 17 4.62 -4.82 0.05
N LEU A 18 5.79 -5.31 -0.34
CA LEU A 18 6.47 -4.87 -1.57
C LEU A 18 5.65 -5.16 -2.83
N LYS A 19 4.97 -6.31 -2.92
CA LYS A 19 4.05 -6.63 -4.02
C LYS A 19 2.87 -5.67 -4.08
N ASN A 20 2.30 -5.30 -2.94
CA ASN A 20 1.24 -4.31 -2.88
C ASN A 20 1.76 -2.93 -3.32
N PHE A 21 2.92 -2.51 -2.82
CA PHE A 21 3.54 -1.24 -3.17
C PHE A 21 3.88 -1.14 -4.66
N ALA A 22 4.30 -2.25 -5.29
CA ALA A 22 4.49 -2.31 -6.73
C ALA A 22 3.21 -2.02 -7.53
N GLY A 23 2.03 -2.30 -6.95
CA GLY A 23 0.73 -1.92 -7.51
C GLY A 23 0.39 -0.42 -7.36
N ILE A 24 1.08 0.29 -6.47
CA ILE A 24 0.94 1.74 -6.26
C ILE A 24 1.95 2.52 -7.10
N ASN A 25 3.22 2.12 -7.01
CA ASN A 25 4.34 2.69 -7.76
C ASN A 25 5.35 1.59 -8.08
N ASN A 26 5.71 1.46 -9.35
CA ASN A 26 6.68 0.45 -9.79
C ASN A 26 8.13 0.77 -9.37
N SER A 27 8.39 1.93 -8.78
CA SER A 27 9.69 2.29 -8.22
C SER A 27 9.58 2.58 -6.72
N ILE A 28 10.64 2.28 -5.97
CA ILE A 28 10.68 2.54 -4.54
C ILE A 28 12.07 2.99 -4.09
N LEU A 29 12.12 3.98 -3.20
CA LEU A 29 13.29 4.34 -2.43
C LEU A 29 13.10 3.79 -1.00
N VAL A 30 13.70 2.66 -0.71
CA VAL A 30 13.76 2.10 0.63
C VAL A 30 14.83 2.84 1.42
N LYS A 31 14.47 3.40 2.56
CA LYS A 31 15.40 4.04 3.48
C LYS A 31 15.99 3.02 4.44
N GLU A 32 17.17 3.33 4.99
CA GLU A 32 17.76 2.57 6.10
C GLU A 32 16.77 2.46 7.25
N GLY A 33 16.63 1.25 7.84
CA GLY A 33 15.68 0.93 8.89
C GLY A 33 14.59 -0.05 8.45
N ASN A 34 13.48 -0.05 9.17
CA ASN A 34 12.40 -1.04 9.03
C ASN A 34 11.09 -0.46 8.49
N LYS A 35 11.08 0.78 8.01
CA LYS A 35 9.88 1.42 7.48
C LYS A 35 9.92 1.49 5.95
N LEU A 36 8.95 0.87 5.31
CA LEU A 36 8.72 0.99 3.87
C LEU A 36 7.69 2.08 3.60
N ARG A 37 7.96 2.91 2.60
CA ARG A 37 7.05 3.99 2.18
C ARG A 37 6.99 4.07 0.67
N THR A 38 5.81 4.30 0.13
CA THR A 38 5.63 4.55 -1.30
C THR A 38 4.57 5.62 -1.56
N ILE A 39 4.65 6.27 -2.71
CA ILE A 39 3.65 7.23 -3.17
C ILE A 39 3.40 6.98 -4.66
N SER A 40 2.13 7.02 -5.07
CA SER A 40 1.78 6.91 -6.49
C SER A 40 2.37 8.06 -7.31
N VAL A 41 2.62 7.83 -8.59
CA VAL A 41 3.13 8.88 -9.51
C VAL A 41 2.19 10.09 -9.55
N ALA A 42 0.87 9.86 -9.48
CA ALA A 42 -0.13 10.92 -9.40
C ALA A 42 -0.21 11.60 -8.00
N LYS A 43 0.54 11.12 -7.01
CA LYS A 43 0.58 11.60 -5.62
C LYS A 43 -0.77 11.61 -4.92
N ASN A 44 -1.66 10.70 -5.29
CA ASN A 44 -2.99 10.54 -4.70
C ASN A 44 -3.12 9.30 -3.81
N ILE A 45 -2.08 8.47 -3.71
CA ILE A 45 -1.99 7.32 -2.81
C ILE A 45 -0.63 7.37 -2.15
N LEU A 46 -0.61 7.37 -0.82
CA LEU A 46 0.59 7.20 0.00
C LEU A 46 0.37 5.97 0.86
N ALA A 47 1.37 5.10 0.93
CA ALA A 47 1.35 3.92 1.78
C ALA A 47 2.63 3.80 2.58
N GLU A 48 2.47 3.36 3.84
CA GLU A 48 3.56 3.08 4.76
C GLU A 48 3.36 1.72 5.41
N ALA A 49 4.45 1.04 5.73
CA ALA A 49 4.42 -0.22 6.47
C ALA A 49 5.69 -0.37 7.30
N ASP A 50 5.52 -0.81 8.54
CA ASP A 50 6.61 -1.29 9.38
C ASP A 50 6.81 -2.79 9.10
N ILE A 51 8.07 -3.17 8.88
CA ILE A 51 8.45 -4.55 8.56
C ILE A 51 9.40 -5.11 9.62
N PRO A 52 9.48 -6.44 9.77
CA PRO A 52 10.36 -7.03 10.78
C PRO A 52 11.86 -6.92 10.44
N GLU A 53 12.21 -6.75 9.18
CA GLU A 53 13.60 -6.63 8.73
C GLU A 53 14.09 -5.18 8.80
N GLU A 54 15.38 -5.04 9.00
CA GLU A 54 16.08 -3.75 9.03
C GLU A 54 16.98 -3.62 7.81
N PHE A 55 16.63 -2.71 6.88
CA PHE A 55 17.47 -2.42 5.73
C PHE A 55 18.74 -1.70 6.18
N PRO A 56 19.94 -2.21 5.81
CA PRO A 56 21.21 -1.70 6.33
C PRO A 56 21.65 -0.38 5.67
N ARG A 57 20.93 0.10 4.67
CA ARG A 57 21.21 1.32 3.91
C ARG A 57 20.05 1.71 3.01
N ASP A 58 20.09 2.92 2.49
CA ASP A 58 19.17 3.37 1.44
C ASP A 58 19.35 2.53 0.16
N VAL A 59 18.22 2.13 -0.43
CA VAL A 59 18.15 1.30 -1.64
C VAL A 59 17.15 1.88 -2.62
N ALA A 60 17.61 2.27 -3.79
CA ALA A 60 16.76 2.77 -4.88
C ALA A 60 16.47 1.64 -5.89
N ILE A 61 15.23 1.23 -6.00
CA ILE A 61 14.74 0.20 -6.92
C ILE A 61 13.87 0.88 -7.97
N TYR A 62 14.32 0.87 -9.24
CA TYR A 62 13.58 1.50 -10.33
C TYR A 62 12.39 0.66 -10.80
N ASP A 63 12.59 -0.66 -10.91
CA ASP A 63 11.53 -1.61 -11.30
C ASP A 63 11.33 -2.65 -10.19
N LEU A 64 10.37 -2.36 -9.31
CA LEU A 64 10.06 -3.20 -8.17
C LEU A 64 9.48 -4.56 -8.60
N ASN A 65 8.71 -4.60 -9.70
CA ASN A 65 8.21 -5.87 -10.24
C ASN A 65 9.36 -6.75 -10.75
N GLN A 66 10.34 -6.18 -11.45
CA GLN A 66 11.52 -6.92 -11.91
C GLN A 66 12.34 -7.43 -10.71
N PHE A 67 12.51 -6.61 -9.67
CA PHE A 67 13.19 -7.02 -8.44
C PHE A 67 12.49 -8.20 -7.77
N LEU A 68 11.16 -8.11 -7.57
CA LEU A 68 10.34 -9.17 -6.97
C LEU A 68 10.34 -10.46 -7.81
N ASN A 69 10.26 -10.33 -9.13
CA ASN A 69 10.36 -11.48 -10.03
C ASN A 69 11.76 -12.12 -9.96
N GLY A 70 12.81 -11.31 -9.82
CA GLY A 70 14.17 -11.80 -9.61
C GLY A 70 14.33 -12.58 -8.29
N LEU A 71 13.69 -12.12 -7.21
CA LEU A 71 13.61 -12.87 -5.95
C LEU A 71 12.86 -14.19 -6.14
N GLY A 72 11.76 -14.18 -6.89
CA GLY A 72 10.94 -15.38 -7.18
C GLY A 72 11.64 -16.48 -7.98
N LEU A 73 12.86 -16.25 -8.52
CA LEU A 73 13.70 -17.28 -9.12
C LEU A 73 14.35 -18.19 -8.06
N HIS A 74 14.23 -17.82 -6.80
CA HIS A 74 14.82 -18.48 -5.63
C HIS A 74 13.72 -18.87 -4.64
N SER A 75 13.98 -19.90 -3.84
CA SER A 75 13.04 -20.34 -2.79
C SER A 75 13.22 -19.59 -1.47
N ASP A 76 14.49 -19.34 -1.10
CA ASP A 76 14.85 -18.68 0.17
C ASP A 76 16.17 -17.89 0.02
N PRO A 77 16.17 -16.80 -0.77
CA PRO A 77 17.41 -16.10 -1.11
C PRO A 77 17.91 -15.21 0.03
N ASP A 78 19.23 -15.17 0.16
CA ASP A 78 19.93 -14.15 0.94
C ASP A 78 20.16 -12.90 0.06
N LEU A 79 19.83 -11.73 0.60
CA LEU A 79 20.12 -10.43 0.01
C LEU A 79 21.37 -9.85 0.66
N ASP A 80 22.42 -9.64 -0.12
CA ASP A 80 23.68 -9.07 0.35
C ASP A 80 23.82 -7.64 -0.18
N PHE A 81 23.80 -6.67 0.74
CA PHE A 81 23.93 -5.24 0.51
C PHE A 81 25.38 -4.71 0.64
N SER A 82 26.36 -5.60 0.75
CA SER A 82 27.77 -5.21 0.84
C SER A 82 28.29 -4.50 -0.42
N PRO A 83 27.85 -4.86 -1.66
CA PRO A 83 28.24 -4.13 -2.85
C PRO A 83 27.65 -2.72 -2.88
N GLU A 84 28.44 -1.74 -3.35
CA GLU A 84 28.02 -0.33 -3.39
C GLU A 84 26.95 -0.04 -4.48
N SER A 85 26.97 -0.80 -5.58
CA SER A 85 26.18 -0.49 -6.78
C SER A 85 25.04 -1.47 -7.06
N TYR A 86 24.92 -2.58 -6.31
CA TYR A 86 23.89 -3.59 -6.52
C TYR A 86 23.58 -4.40 -5.27
N ILE A 87 22.40 -5.01 -5.22
CA ILE A 87 22.07 -6.08 -4.28
C ILE A 87 22.50 -7.41 -4.90
N ALA A 88 23.26 -8.21 -4.18
CA ALA A 88 23.53 -9.58 -4.60
C ALA A 88 22.48 -10.52 -3.99
N ILE A 89 21.60 -11.07 -4.82
CA ILE A 89 20.61 -12.07 -4.43
C ILE A 89 21.25 -13.44 -4.60
N LYS A 90 21.32 -14.24 -3.56
CA LYS A 90 22.09 -15.50 -3.52
C LYS A 90 21.27 -16.64 -2.94
N GLU A 91 21.35 -17.80 -3.55
CA GLU A 91 20.86 -19.07 -3.01
C GLU A 91 21.74 -20.22 -3.51
N GLY A 92 22.50 -20.84 -2.62
CA GLY A 92 23.45 -21.89 -2.99
C GLY A 92 24.47 -21.40 -4.03
N THR A 93 24.46 -22.01 -5.22
CA THR A 93 25.34 -21.62 -6.35
C THR A 93 24.74 -20.56 -7.26
N ARG A 94 23.46 -20.22 -7.07
CA ARG A 94 22.74 -19.24 -7.90
C ARG A 94 23.00 -17.84 -7.38
N ARG A 95 23.14 -16.88 -8.31
CA ARG A 95 23.38 -15.48 -7.96
C ARG A 95 22.79 -14.55 -9.00
N VAL A 96 22.07 -13.52 -8.54
CA VAL A 96 21.63 -12.39 -9.33
C VAL A 96 22.28 -11.12 -8.80
N LYS A 97 22.64 -10.20 -9.69
CA LYS A 97 23.02 -8.83 -9.35
C LYS A 97 21.89 -7.91 -9.77
N TYR A 98 21.25 -7.26 -8.81
CA TYR A 98 20.25 -6.25 -9.08
C TYR A 98 20.85 -4.87 -8.80
N PHE A 99 21.06 -4.07 -9.86
CA PHE A 99 21.73 -2.78 -9.74
C PHE A 99 20.78 -1.73 -9.18
N TYR A 100 21.32 -0.86 -8.31
CA TYR A 100 20.57 0.29 -7.79
C TYR A 100 20.32 1.31 -8.90
N ALA A 101 19.20 2.00 -8.80
CA ALA A 101 18.92 3.19 -9.60
C ALA A 101 19.49 4.45 -8.93
N ASP A 102 19.50 5.54 -9.68
CA ASP A 102 19.72 6.86 -9.10
C ASP A 102 18.48 7.24 -8.24
N PRO A 103 18.66 7.55 -6.94
CA PRO A 103 17.55 7.97 -6.08
C PRO A 103 16.75 9.15 -6.64
N GLN A 104 17.33 10.01 -7.45
CA GLN A 104 16.68 11.18 -8.02
C GLN A 104 15.62 10.84 -9.08
N VAL A 105 15.68 9.66 -9.69
CA VAL A 105 14.67 9.22 -10.66
C VAL A 105 13.48 8.52 -9.99
N ILE A 106 13.55 8.26 -8.68
CA ILE A 106 12.49 7.60 -7.92
C ILE A 106 11.51 8.64 -7.39
N THR A 107 10.22 8.46 -7.68
CA THR A 107 9.17 9.22 -7.02
C THR A 107 8.99 8.69 -5.60
N ALA A 108 9.57 9.37 -4.63
CA ALA A 108 9.52 9.00 -3.22
C ALA A 108 8.53 9.89 -2.44
N PRO A 109 7.93 9.37 -1.35
CA PRO A 109 7.14 10.17 -0.42
C PRO A 109 7.96 11.32 0.19
N PRO A 110 7.31 12.43 0.62
CA PRO A 110 8.00 13.48 1.37
C PRO A 110 8.57 12.91 2.66
N GLU A 111 9.75 13.42 3.08
CA GLU A 111 10.38 12.96 4.35
C GLU A 111 9.57 13.35 5.58
N LYS A 112 8.85 14.49 5.49
CA LYS A 112 8.02 14.98 6.59
C LYS A 112 6.79 14.10 6.74
N GLU A 113 6.52 13.64 7.96
CA GLU A 113 5.28 12.96 8.30
C GLU A 113 4.07 13.85 8.01
N ILE A 114 3.04 13.23 7.43
CA ILE A 114 1.77 13.89 7.18
C ILE A 114 0.96 13.79 8.47
N ASN A 115 0.98 14.85 9.27
CA ASN A 115 0.10 14.97 10.43
C ASN A 115 -1.27 15.39 9.93
N LEU A 116 -2.25 14.53 10.11
CA LEU A 116 -3.63 14.80 9.78
C LEU A 116 -4.30 15.57 10.95
N PRO A 117 -5.14 16.57 10.66
CA PRO A 117 -5.90 17.25 11.70
C PRO A 117 -6.91 16.31 12.36
N THR A 118 -7.81 16.85 13.18
CA THR A 118 -8.87 16.08 13.86
C THR A 118 -9.67 15.19 12.91
N GLU A 119 -9.82 13.92 13.31
CA GLU A 119 -10.63 12.93 12.58
C GLU A 119 -12.10 13.35 12.58
N ASP A 120 -12.69 13.43 11.39
CA ASP A 120 -14.10 13.76 11.25
C ASP A 120 -15.00 12.52 11.28
N VAL A 121 -14.53 11.44 10.72
CA VAL A 121 -15.23 10.15 10.63
C VAL A 121 -14.23 9.03 10.85
N CYS A 122 -14.58 8.09 11.72
CA CYS A 122 -13.82 6.86 11.96
C CYS A 122 -14.79 5.67 11.95
N PHE A 123 -14.41 4.58 11.28
CA PHE A 123 -15.13 3.31 11.32
C PHE A 123 -14.19 2.14 11.11
N GLN A 124 -14.58 0.99 11.61
CA GLN A 124 -13.81 -0.24 11.41
C GLN A 124 -14.24 -0.94 10.12
N LEU A 125 -13.27 -1.34 9.34
CA LEU A 125 -13.44 -2.06 8.10
C LEU A 125 -12.86 -3.47 8.25
N ASP A 126 -13.70 -4.46 8.38
CA ASP A 126 -13.25 -5.84 8.40
C ASP A 126 -12.83 -6.33 6.99
N SER A 127 -11.94 -7.32 6.98
CA SER A 127 -11.41 -7.89 5.73
C SER A 127 -12.50 -8.47 4.83
N THR A 128 -13.57 -9.03 5.42
CA THR A 128 -14.67 -9.64 4.68
C THR A 128 -15.52 -8.59 3.98
N ALA A 129 -15.81 -7.47 4.64
CA ALA A 129 -16.59 -6.38 4.07
C ALA A 129 -15.85 -5.73 2.88
N LEU A 130 -14.56 -5.45 3.05
CA LEU A 130 -13.72 -4.89 1.98
C LEU A 130 -13.63 -5.82 0.77
N ASP A 131 -13.36 -7.11 1.00
CA ASP A 131 -13.26 -8.12 -0.07
C ASP A 131 -14.57 -8.24 -0.86
N LYS A 132 -15.73 -8.26 -0.18
CA LYS A 132 -17.05 -8.30 -0.83
C LYS A 132 -17.33 -7.05 -1.65
N LEU A 133 -16.98 -5.86 -1.13
CA LEU A 133 -17.13 -4.59 -1.85
C LEU A 133 -16.28 -4.59 -3.13
N LEU A 134 -15.00 -4.96 -3.05
CA LEU A 134 -14.12 -4.99 -4.21
C LEU A 134 -14.53 -6.05 -5.23
N LYS A 135 -14.99 -7.23 -4.78
CA LYS A 135 -15.56 -8.25 -5.65
C LYS A 135 -16.83 -7.80 -6.35
N ALA A 136 -17.74 -7.14 -5.62
CA ALA A 136 -18.95 -6.58 -6.22
C ALA A 136 -18.62 -5.50 -7.25
N ALA A 137 -17.65 -4.62 -6.95
CA ALA A 137 -17.18 -3.61 -7.88
C ALA A 137 -16.63 -4.26 -9.18
N ALA A 138 -15.87 -5.34 -9.08
CA ALA A 138 -15.35 -6.06 -10.23
C ALA A 138 -16.45 -6.76 -11.04
N VAL A 139 -17.39 -7.44 -10.37
CA VAL A 139 -18.51 -8.17 -11.02
C VAL A 139 -19.43 -7.23 -11.80
N TYR A 140 -19.77 -6.11 -11.20
CA TYR A 140 -20.69 -5.13 -11.79
C TYR A 140 -19.99 -3.98 -12.51
N GLN A 141 -18.65 -4.00 -12.60
CA GLN A 141 -17.81 -2.96 -13.23
C GLN A 141 -18.08 -1.56 -12.66
N LEU A 142 -18.21 -1.45 -11.35
CA LEU A 142 -18.52 -0.22 -10.65
C LEU A 142 -17.25 0.58 -10.35
N PRO A 143 -17.14 1.85 -10.81
CA PRO A 143 -15.90 2.59 -10.74
C PRO A 143 -15.68 3.32 -9.40
N ASP A 144 -16.73 3.52 -8.62
CA ASP A 144 -16.68 4.37 -7.43
C ASP A 144 -17.01 3.56 -6.15
N LEU A 145 -16.23 3.80 -5.09
CA LEU A 145 -16.54 3.43 -3.72
C LEU A 145 -16.94 4.70 -2.97
N SER A 146 -18.11 4.70 -2.35
CA SER A 146 -18.61 5.82 -1.56
C SER A 146 -18.71 5.41 -0.09
N ALA A 147 -18.16 6.24 0.82
CA ALA A 147 -18.48 6.17 2.24
C ALA A 147 -19.57 7.20 2.53
N ILE A 148 -20.71 6.75 3.04
CA ILE A 148 -21.91 7.56 3.23
C ILE A 148 -22.33 7.46 4.70
N GLY A 149 -22.38 8.62 5.38
CA GLY A 149 -23.02 8.77 6.68
C GLY A 149 -24.43 9.32 6.47
N GLU A 150 -25.43 8.53 6.84
CA GLU A 150 -26.84 8.91 6.70
C GLU A 150 -27.71 8.06 7.64
N ALA A 151 -28.75 8.69 8.20
CA ALA A 151 -29.74 8.02 9.05
C ALA A 151 -29.13 7.21 10.22
N GLY A 152 -28.07 7.72 10.83
CA GLY A 152 -27.43 7.10 12.00
C GLY A 152 -26.39 6.04 11.69
N VAL A 153 -26.13 5.72 10.43
CA VAL A 153 -25.19 4.66 10.04
C VAL A 153 -24.13 5.13 9.04
N VAL A 154 -22.98 4.45 9.05
CA VAL A 154 -21.96 4.56 8.01
C VAL A 154 -22.13 3.38 7.05
N LYS A 155 -22.31 3.67 5.77
CA LYS A 155 -22.39 2.69 4.69
C LYS A 155 -21.21 2.85 3.75
N LEU A 156 -20.62 1.74 3.32
CA LEU A 156 -19.74 1.69 2.15
C LEU A 156 -20.55 1.15 0.97
N VAL A 157 -20.52 1.89 -0.14
CA VAL A 157 -21.32 1.57 -1.34
C VAL A 157 -20.40 1.60 -2.56
N VAL A 158 -20.34 0.50 -3.30
CA VAL A 158 -19.76 0.52 -4.65
C VAL A 158 -20.84 0.75 -5.66
N ARG A 159 -20.64 1.74 -6.55
CA ARG A 159 -21.63 2.22 -7.52
C ARG A 159 -20.95 2.97 -8.67
N ASP A 160 -21.73 3.29 -9.71
CA ASP A 160 -21.37 4.34 -10.66
C ASP A 160 -22.13 5.62 -10.29
N LYS A 161 -21.46 6.58 -9.65
CA LYS A 161 -22.07 7.84 -9.22
C LYS A 161 -22.55 8.75 -10.36
N ARG A 162 -22.25 8.41 -11.62
CA ARG A 162 -22.68 9.13 -12.82
C ARG A 162 -23.92 8.53 -13.46
N ASN A 163 -24.32 7.33 -13.01
CA ASN A 163 -25.43 6.59 -13.56
C ASN A 163 -26.37 6.08 -12.45
N ASP A 164 -27.44 6.81 -12.19
CA ASP A 164 -28.41 6.51 -11.15
C ASP A 164 -29.19 5.20 -11.39
N THR A 165 -29.07 4.60 -12.57
CA THR A 165 -29.69 3.30 -12.91
C THR A 165 -28.69 2.15 -12.86
N SER A 166 -27.46 2.40 -12.44
CA SER A 166 -26.45 1.34 -12.28
C SER A 166 -26.78 0.42 -11.10
N ASN A 167 -26.22 -0.78 -11.15
CA ASN A 167 -26.21 -1.65 -9.97
C ASN A 167 -25.41 -0.99 -8.85
N GLU A 168 -25.71 -1.34 -7.61
CA GLU A 168 -24.93 -0.97 -6.44
C GLU A 168 -24.83 -2.14 -5.46
N TYR A 169 -23.80 -2.12 -4.63
CA TYR A 169 -23.66 -3.05 -3.51
C TYR A 169 -23.21 -2.26 -2.27
N ALA A 170 -23.96 -2.41 -1.18
CA ALA A 170 -23.74 -1.65 0.05
C ALA A 170 -23.51 -2.56 1.26
N VAL A 171 -22.65 -2.11 2.17
CA VAL A 171 -22.40 -2.74 3.48
C VAL A 171 -22.43 -1.66 4.55
N VAL A 172 -23.14 -1.90 5.65
CA VAL A 172 -23.08 -1.05 6.86
C VAL A 172 -21.83 -1.42 7.63
N VAL A 173 -21.02 -0.43 7.99
CA VAL A 173 -19.71 -0.63 8.64
C VAL A 173 -19.59 0.08 10.00
N GLY A 174 -20.58 0.89 10.38
CA GLY A 174 -20.57 1.59 11.67
C GLY A 174 -21.79 2.47 11.86
N GLU A 175 -21.76 3.22 12.96
CA GLU A 175 -22.78 4.21 13.32
C GLU A 175 -22.16 5.62 13.26
N THR A 176 -22.96 6.63 12.96
CA THR A 176 -22.55 8.04 12.94
C THR A 176 -23.76 8.96 13.15
N ASP A 177 -23.54 10.06 13.83
CA ASP A 177 -24.49 11.17 13.94
C ASP A 177 -24.33 12.22 12.82
N LYS A 178 -23.31 12.03 11.95
CA LYS A 178 -22.95 12.96 10.88
C LYS A 178 -23.50 12.53 9.53
N ASN A 179 -23.89 13.52 8.72
CA ASN A 179 -24.22 13.30 7.31
C ASN A 179 -23.02 13.67 6.44
N PHE A 180 -22.53 12.73 5.63
CA PHE A 180 -21.41 12.95 4.71
C PHE A 180 -21.46 11.99 3.53
N VAL A 181 -20.75 12.34 2.46
CA VAL A 181 -20.50 11.48 1.31
C VAL A 181 -19.05 11.68 0.85
N PHE A 182 -18.21 10.66 0.99
CA PHE A 182 -16.86 10.62 0.45
C PHE A 182 -16.80 9.63 -0.71
N ASN A 183 -16.25 10.05 -1.84
CA ASN A 183 -16.17 9.21 -3.03
C ASN A 183 -14.72 8.92 -3.38
N PHE A 184 -14.41 7.64 -3.58
CA PHE A 184 -13.11 7.13 -3.97
C PHE A 184 -13.23 6.39 -5.30
N LYS A 185 -12.16 6.39 -6.08
CA LYS A 185 -12.07 5.50 -7.23
C LYS A 185 -11.66 4.11 -6.76
N VAL A 186 -12.40 3.07 -7.17
CA VAL A 186 -12.08 1.68 -6.84
C VAL A 186 -10.65 1.32 -7.27
N GLU A 187 -10.19 1.83 -8.41
CA GLU A 187 -8.82 1.63 -8.92
C GLU A 187 -7.73 2.15 -7.98
N ASN A 188 -8.06 3.11 -7.11
CA ASN A 188 -7.13 3.68 -6.12
C ASN A 188 -7.13 2.94 -4.78
N ILE A 189 -8.03 1.96 -4.59
CA ILE A 189 -8.07 1.14 -3.38
C ILE A 189 -6.98 0.05 -3.49
N LYS A 190 -5.76 0.40 -3.11
CA LYS A 190 -4.57 -0.44 -3.19
C LYS A 190 -4.15 -0.90 -1.80
N ILE A 191 -5.05 -1.58 -1.09
CA ILE A 191 -4.85 -2.05 0.28
C ILE A 191 -4.65 -3.56 0.30
N ILE A 192 -3.78 -4.03 1.20
CA ILE A 192 -3.60 -5.47 1.47
C ILE A 192 -4.87 -5.98 2.15
N PRO A 193 -5.37 -7.19 1.83
CA PRO A 193 -6.48 -7.77 2.56
C PRO A 193 -6.21 -7.84 4.07
N GLY A 194 -7.08 -7.26 4.88
CA GLY A 194 -6.92 -7.17 6.34
C GLY A 194 -8.07 -6.42 7.00
N ALA A 195 -7.98 -6.26 8.31
CA ALA A 195 -8.85 -5.36 9.06
C ALA A 195 -8.19 -3.99 9.18
N TYR A 196 -8.99 -2.93 9.12
CA TYR A 196 -8.50 -1.55 9.10
C TYR A 196 -9.37 -0.65 9.96
N ASP A 197 -8.73 0.30 10.64
CA ASP A 197 -9.38 1.50 11.13
C ASP A 197 -9.36 2.54 10.01
N ALA A 198 -10.53 2.80 9.44
CA ALA A 198 -10.68 3.76 8.37
C ALA A 198 -11.07 5.12 8.94
N VAL A 199 -10.30 6.15 8.64
CA VAL A 199 -10.54 7.52 9.07
C VAL A 199 -10.66 8.45 7.86
N SER A 200 -11.47 9.48 7.98
CA SER A 200 -11.63 10.50 6.95
C SER A 200 -11.62 11.89 7.56
N TYR A 201 -11.16 12.85 6.76
CA TYR A 201 -10.98 14.25 7.12
C TYR A 201 -11.67 15.13 6.09
N THR A 202 -12.58 16.02 6.53
CA THR A 202 -13.38 16.85 5.62
C THR A 202 -12.56 17.90 4.86
N HIS A 203 -11.36 18.23 5.34
CA HIS A 203 -10.51 19.28 4.77
C HIS A 203 -9.28 18.79 4.01
N LEU A 204 -9.12 17.45 3.87
CA LEU A 204 -8.02 16.84 3.12
C LEU A 204 -8.54 15.91 2.04
N THR A 205 -7.97 16.02 0.85
CA THR A 205 -8.37 15.24 -0.33
C THR A 205 -7.81 13.81 -0.34
N LEU A 206 -7.05 13.39 0.68
CA LEU A 206 -6.44 12.07 0.76
C LEU A 206 -7.11 11.25 1.87
N PRO A 207 -7.74 10.12 1.54
CA PRO A 207 -8.14 9.14 2.55
C PRO A 207 -6.90 8.50 3.16
N THR A 208 -6.87 8.40 4.46
CA THR A 208 -5.83 7.68 5.19
C THR A 208 -6.43 6.42 5.78
N ILE A 209 -5.81 5.28 5.53
CA ILE A 209 -6.22 3.97 6.06
C ILE A 209 -5.02 3.39 6.80
N TYR A 210 -5.20 3.10 8.08
CA TYR A 210 -4.18 2.45 8.91
C TYR A 210 -4.52 0.95 9.05
N SER A 211 -3.50 0.09 8.98
CA SER A 211 -3.63 -1.30 9.42
C SER A 211 -3.43 -1.39 10.92
N VAL A 212 -4.24 -2.18 11.59
CA VAL A 212 -4.12 -2.53 13.01
C VAL A 212 -3.23 -3.76 13.15
#